data_6d517999ed1dbb15a52e925708c91cf5
#
_entry.id   6d517999ed1dbb15a52e925708c91cf5
#
_cell.length_a   1.000
_cell.length_b   1.000
_cell.length_c   1.000
_cell.angle_alpha   90.00
_cell.angle_beta   90.00
_cell.angle_gamma   90.00
#
_symmetry.space_group_name_H-M   'P 1'
#
loop_
_entity.id
_entity.type
_entity.pdbx_description
1 polymer ?
#
loop_
_entity_poly.entity_id
_entity_poly.type
_entity_poly.pdbx_seq_one_letter_code
_entity_poly.pdbx_strand_id
1 'polypeptide(L)'
;KVKVFKTQIILKELEKKMIGKICGTGSYLPDYIIDNFKLAESVDTSDEWIQERTGIRQRHIAKKETTSYMASMAALKALENAGTEPEEIDMILVATSSSETVYPCTACEVQKMTGAANAVGYDVNAACSGFVIAFHTAQAYIHSGICRTVLVIGAERMSRMVDWSDRGTCILFGDGAAATLIKKSQKLFFSYLDSDGNEEVLFSKRNDYLKMKGQDVFKFAIKAIPL
;
A
#
# COMPACT_ATOMS: atom_id res chain seq x y z
N LYS A 1 -26.49 -11.03 0.74
CA LYS A 1 -26.09 -12.13 -0.19
C LYS A 1 -24.86 -11.65 -0.93
N VAL A 2 -23.68 -12.05 -0.47
CA VAL A 2 -22.39 -11.78 -1.12
C VAL A 2 -22.40 -12.53 -2.45
N LYS A 3 -22.42 -11.78 -3.57
CA LYS A 3 -22.17 -12.38 -4.90
C LYS A 3 -20.68 -12.73 -4.97
N VAL A 4 -20.35 -13.98 -4.67
CA VAL A 4 -19.05 -14.53 -4.98
C VAL A 4 -18.96 -14.62 -6.50
N PHE A 5 -18.23 -13.71 -7.14
CA PHE A 5 -17.77 -13.90 -8.50
C PHE A 5 -16.72 -15.00 -8.47
N LYS A 6 -17.17 -16.26 -8.53
CA LYS A 6 -16.31 -17.38 -8.87
C LYS A 6 -15.87 -17.19 -10.30
N THR A 7 -14.73 -16.55 -10.53
CA THR A 7 -14.01 -16.70 -11.78
C THR A 7 -13.49 -18.13 -11.81
N GLN A 8 -14.33 -19.08 -12.22
CA GLN A 8 -13.86 -20.37 -12.68
C GLN A 8 -13.03 -20.10 -13.93
N ILE A 9 -11.71 -20.01 -13.74
CA ILE A 9 -10.78 -20.16 -14.85
C ILE A 9 -10.91 -21.63 -15.24
N ILE A 10 -11.65 -21.86 -16.31
CA ILE A 10 -11.74 -23.16 -16.98
C ILE A 10 -10.33 -23.54 -17.37
N LEU A 11 -9.82 -24.66 -16.81
CA LEU A 11 -8.51 -25.25 -17.04
C LEU A 11 -8.33 -25.81 -18.47
N LYS A 12 -9.03 -25.28 -19.46
CA LYS A 12 -8.86 -25.61 -20.87
C LYS A 12 -8.26 -24.40 -21.57
N GLU A 13 -7.00 -24.57 -21.99
CA GLU A 13 -6.10 -23.60 -22.62
C GLU A 13 -5.22 -22.83 -21.64
N LEU A 14 -4.37 -23.58 -20.94
CA LEU A 14 -3.12 -23.04 -20.40
C LEU A 14 -2.14 -22.80 -21.57
N GLU A 15 -2.46 -21.91 -22.49
CA GLU A 15 -1.43 -21.20 -23.19
C GLU A 15 -0.58 -20.51 -22.13
N LYS A 16 0.76 -20.56 -22.26
CA LYS A 16 1.76 -20.04 -21.32
C LYS A 16 1.46 -18.56 -21.00
N LYS A 17 0.53 -18.31 -20.07
CA LYS A 17 0.17 -16.96 -19.65
C LYS A 17 1.36 -16.40 -18.90
N MET A 18 2.07 -15.46 -19.54
CA MET A 18 3.20 -14.78 -18.93
C MET A 18 2.66 -13.83 -17.87
N ILE A 19 3.17 -13.97 -16.65
CA ILE A 19 2.86 -13.10 -15.51
C ILE A 19 4.15 -12.53 -14.92
N GLY A 20 4.02 -11.56 -14.07
CA GLY A 20 5.15 -10.99 -13.36
C GLY A 20 5.57 -11.82 -12.14
N LYS A 21 6.86 -11.86 -11.87
CA LYS A 21 7.43 -12.32 -10.60
C LYS A 21 8.07 -11.16 -9.85
N ILE A 22 8.04 -11.19 -8.54
CA ILE A 22 8.80 -10.27 -7.69
C ILE A 22 10.29 -10.55 -7.89
N CYS A 23 11.06 -9.52 -8.21
CA CYS A 23 12.51 -9.60 -8.43
C CYS A 23 13.31 -8.83 -7.38
N GLY A 24 12.71 -7.82 -6.76
CA GLY A 24 13.31 -7.04 -5.69
C GLY A 24 12.23 -6.40 -4.83
N THR A 25 12.57 -6.14 -3.58
CA THR A 25 11.72 -5.44 -2.62
C THR A 25 12.55 -4.39 -1.89
N GLY A 26 11.90 -3.33 -1.45
CA GLY A 26 12.53 -2.28 -0.64
C GLY A 26 11.51 -1.66 0.30
N SER A 27 11.99 -1.04 1.37
CA SER A 27 11.15 -0.32 2.32
C SER A 27 11.85 0.92 2.84
N TYR A 28 11.04 1.87 3.29
CA TYR A 28 11.48 3.05 4.00
C TYR A 28 10.56 3.31 5.19
N LEU A 29 11.15 3.56 6.34
CA LEU A 29 10.48 3.99 7.55
C LEU A 29 11.12 5.29 8.03
N PRO A 30 10.35 6.32 8.42
CA PRO A 30 10.88 7.51 9.06
C PRO A 30 11.63 7.19 10.35
N ASP A 31 12.65 7.98 10.68
CA ASP A 31 13.49 7.72 11.87
C ASP A 31 12.77 8.04 13.19
N TYR A 32 11.83 9.00 13.18
CA TYR A 32 11.14 9.39 14.39
C TYR A 32 10.09 8.35 14.80
N ILE A 33 10.21 7.90 16.06
CA ILE A 33 9.36 6.85 16.63
C ILE A 33 8.53 7.42 17.78
N ILE A 34 7.26 7.03 17.84
CA ILE A 34 6.38 7.20 18.98
C ILE A 34 6.04 5.80 19.51
N ASP A 35 6.46 5.49 20.73
CA ASP A 35 6.06 4.29 21.45
C ASP A 35 4.70 4.47 22.16
N ASN A 36 4.22 3.40 22.79
CA ASN A 36 2.92 3.43 23.49
C ASN A 36 2.97 4.28 24.76
N PHE A 37 4.13 4.36 25.43
CA PHE A 37 4.31 5.19 26.63
C PHE A 37 4.19 6.67 26.28
N LYS A 38 4.84 7.09 25.20
CA LYS A 38 4.74 8.48 24.72
C LYS A 38 3.33 8.84 24.26
N LEU A 39 2.61 7.88 23.68
CA LEU A 39 1.23 8.10 23.26
C LEU A 39 0.30 8.23 24.46
N ALA A 40 0.51 7.47 25.52
CA ALA A 40 -0.26 7.52 26.77
C ALA A 40 -0.15 8.87 27.53
N GLU A 41 0.85 9.71 27.19
CA GLU A 41 0.90 11.09 27.70
C GLU A 41 -0.20 11.99 27.12
N SER A 42 -0.77 11.62 25.95
CA SER A 42 -1.71 12.44 25.18
C SER A 42 -3.13 11.91 25.15
N VAL A 43 -3.33 10.60 25.31
CA VAL A 43 -4.65 9.95 25.29
C VAL A 43 -4.75 8.91 26.41
N ASP A 44 -5.97 8.68 26.91
CA ASP A 44 -6.24 7.71 27.97
C ASP A 44 -6.06 6.28 27.46
N THR A 45 -4.83 5.75 27.57
CA THR A 45 -4.43 4.42 27.13
C THR A 45 -3.23 3.90 27.93
N SER A 46 -2.80 2.65 27.70
CA SER A 46 -1.56 2.10 28.22
C SER A 46 -0.84 1.22 27.20
N ASP A 47 0.43 0.94 27.43
CA ASP A 47 1.20 0.02 26.57
C ASP A 47 0.57 -1.37 26.54
N GLU A 48 0.17 -1.92 27.68
CA GLU A 48 -0.49 -3.22 27.81
C GLU A 48 -1.80 -3.24 27.01
N TRP A 49 -2.64 -2.21 27.17
CA TRP A 49 -3.92 -2.11 26.50
C TRP A 49 -3.79 -2.09 24.97
N ILE A 50 -2.80 -1.36 24.44
CA ILE A 50 -2.53 -1.29 23.01
C ILE A 50 -1.99 -2.63 22.51
N GLN A 51 -1.01 -3.22 23.20
CA GLN A 51 -0.37 -4.47 22.77
C GLN A 51 -1.35 -5.64 22.77
N GLU A 52 -2.18 -5.79 23.79
CA GLU A 52 -3.21 -6.85 23.86
C GLU A 52 -4.20 -6.82 22.69
N ARG A 53 -4.54 -5.63 22.18
CA ARG A 53 -5.53 -5.44 21.12
C ARG A 53 -4.97 -5.40 19.73
N THR A 54 -3.72 -4.97 19.57
CA THR A 54 -3.15 -4.65 18.27
C THR A 54 -1.80 -5.30 18.01
N GLY A 55 -1.09 -5.71 19.05
CA GLY A 55 0.31 -6.13 18.97
C GLY A 55 1.30 -4.98 18.72
N ILE A 56 0.83 -3.73 18.58
CA ILE A 56 1.67 -2.56 18.23
C ILE A 56 2.42 -2.08 19.48
N ARG A 57 3.74 -1.93 19.36
CA ARG A 57 4.62 -1.38 20.41
C ARG A 57 5.03 0.06 20.11
N GLN A 58 5.21 0.38 18.85
CA GLN A 58 5.67 1.69 18.38
C GLN A 58 5.22 1.96 16.96
N ARG A 59 5.29 3.23 16.53
CA ARG A 59 5.00 3.67 15.17
C ARG A 59 6.02 4.68 14.69
N HIS A 60 6.41 4.56 13.43
CA HIS A 60 7.26 5.52 12.74
C HIS A 60 6.40 6.67 12.25
N ILE A 61 6.87 7.90 12.44
CA ILE A 61 6.13 9.12 12.09
C ILE A 61 7.03 10.04 11.25
N ALA A 62 6.58 10.38 10.08
CA ALA A 62 7.25 11.31 9.18
C ALA A 62 7.18 12.74 9.76
N LYS A 63 8.31 13.41 9.86
CA LYS A 63 8.41 14.81 10.28
C LYS A 63 8.50 15.75 9.08
N LYS A 64 9.41 15.42 8.16
CA LYS A 64 9.67 16.20 6.94
C LYS A 64 9.45 15.41 5.67
N GLU A 65 9.50 14.09 5.79
CA GLU A 65 9.35 13.15 4.69
C GLU A 65 7.93 13.23 4.14
N THR A 66 7.84 13.41 2.83
CA THR A 66 6.58 13.30 2.09
C THR A 66 6.28 11.85 1.75
N THR A 67 5.03 11.55 1.40
CA THR A 67 4.62 10.23 0.90
C THR A 67 5.45 9.85 -0.34
N SER A 68 5.68 10.80 -1.26
CA SER A 68 6.50 10.58 -2.46
C SER A 68 7.97 10.36 -2.14
N TYR A 69 8.52 11.05 -1.13
CA TYR A 69 9.89 10.81 -0.68
C TYR A 69 10.05 9.38 -0.13
N MET A 70 9.18 8.96 0.81
CA MET A 70 9.22 7.62 1.37
C MET A 70 9.05 6.55 0.29
N ALA A 71 8.10 6.77 -0.63
CA ALA A 71 7.88 5.89 -1.78
C ALA A 71 9.14 5.76 -2.66
N SER A 72 9.81 6.88 -2.94
CA SER A 72 11.03 6.90 -3.76
C SER A 72 12.19 6.17 -3.09
N MET A 73 12.37 6.34 -1.79
CA MET A 73 13.43 5.64 -1.04
C MET A 73 13.19 4.13 -0.99
N ALA A 74 11.93 3.69 -0.83
CA ALA A 74 11.57 2.28 -0.92
C ALA A 74 11.79 1.73 -2.34
N ALA A 75 11.44 2.52 -3.37
CA ALA A 75 11.65 2.18 -4.76
C ALA A 75 13.12 1.96 -5.11
N LEU A 76 14.01 2.89 -4.74
CA LEU A 76 15.45 2.79 -4.98
C LEU A 76 16.04 1.53 -4.35
N LYS A 77 15.65 1.18 -3.12
CA LYS A 77 16.07 -0.09 -2.49
C LYS A 77 15.55 -1.33 -3.23
N ALA A 78 14.32 -1.28 -3.77
CA ALA A 78 13.77 -2.38 -4.54
C ALA A 78 14.52 -2.58 -5.87
N LEU A 79 14.93 -1.49 -6.51
CA LEU A 79 15.74 -1.51 -7.73
C LEU A 79 17.15 -2.05 -7.46
N GLU A 80 17.80 -1.57 -6.41
CA GLU A 80 19.10 -2.06 -5.96
C GLU A 80 19.08 -3.56 -5.70
N ASN A 81 18.08 -4.04 -4.92
CA ASN A 81 17.92 -5.45 -4.60
C ASN A 81 17.60 -6.32 -5.83
N ALA A 82 17.03 -5.73 -6.88
CA ALA A 82 16.74 -6.40 -8.14
C ALA A 82 17.89 -6.35 -9.15
N GLY A 83 18.93 -5.54 -8.91
CA GLY A 83 19.97 -5.24 -9.88
C GLY A 83 19.39 -4.65 -11.18
N THR A 84 18.50 -3.66 -11.04
CA THR A 84 17.72 -3.11 -12.17
C THR A 84 17.90 -1.61 -12.21
N GLU A 85 18.22 -1.09 -13.39
CA GLU A 85 18.34 0.35 -13.60
C GLU A 85 16.97 1.02 -13.71
N PRO A 86 16.82 2.27 -13.24
CA PRO A 86 15.54 2.98 -13.28
C PRO A 86 14.93 3.08 -14.69
N GLU A 87 15.74 3.20 -15.72
CA GLU A 87 15.32 3.31 -17.11
C GLU A 87 14.68 2.04 -17.67
N GLU A 88 14.87 0.90 -16.99
CA GLU A 88 14.22 -0.38 -17.36
C GLU A 88 12.75 -0.47 -16.91
N ILE A 89 12.26 0.51 -16.14
CA ILE A 89 10.90 0.50 -15.64
C ILE A 89 9.95 1.01 -16.72
N ASP A 90 8.93 0.21 -17.04
CA ASP A 90 7.87 0.59 -17.97
C ASP A 90 6.72 1.34 -17.25
N MET A 91 6.48 0.99 -15.96
CA MET A 91 5.36 1.56 -15.21
C MET A 91 5.63 1.63 -13.70
N ILE A 92 5.14 2.70 -13.08
CA ILE A 92 5.12 2.91 -11.64
C ILE A 92 3.67 3.02 -11.17
N LEU A 93 3.26 2.17 -10.24
CA LEU A 93 1.98 2.21 -9.56
C LEU A 93 2.20 2.50 -8.09
N VAL A 94 1.64 3.60 -7.60
CA VAL A 94 1.70 3.96 -6.18
C VAL A 94 0.32 3.82 -5.56
N ALA A 95 0.18 2.87 -4.64
CA ALA A 95 -1.00 2.75 -3.80
C ALA A 95 -0.86 3.71 -2.62
N THR A 96 -1.70 4.74 -2.58
CA THR A 96 -1.71 5.73 -1.50
C THR A 96 -3.07 6.41 -1.36
N SER A 97 -3.42 6.75 -0.12
CA SER A 97 -4.57 7.59 0.25
C SER A 97 -4.13 8.93 0.85
N SER A 98 -2.83 9.10 1.09
CA SER A 98 -2.26 10.22 1.85
C SER A 98 -1.27 11.07 1.06
N SER A 99 -1.41 11.13 -0.28
CA SER A 99 -0.58 12.00 -1.11
C SER A 99 -0.69 13.47 -0.67
N GLU A 100 0.42 14.20 -0.73
CA GLU A 100 0.46 15.63 -0.42
C GLU A 100 -0.13 16.49 -1.53
N THR A 101 0.05 16.05 -2.77
CA THR A 101 -0.34 16.79 -3.98
C THR A 101 -1.45 16.10 -4.74
N VAL A 102 -2.24 16.86 -5.46
CA VAL A 102 -3.19 16.33 -6.46
C VAL A 102 -2.47 16.21 -7.80
N TYR A 103 -1.64 17.17 -8.14
CA TYR A 103 -0.82 17.26 -9.35
C TYR A 103 0.57 17.80 -9.01
N PRO A 104 1.65 17.14 -9.47
CA PRO A 104 1.65 15.80 -10.08
C PRO A 104 1.18 14.73 -9.09
N CYS A 105 0.77 13.54 -9.59
CA CYS A 105 0.47 12.42 -8.72
C CYS A 105 1.76 11.85 -8.10
N THR A 106 1.64 11.09 -7.01
CA THR A 106 2.78 10.53 -6.27
C THR A 106 3.68 9.68 -7.17
N ALA A 107 3.10 8.89 -8.07
CA ALA A 107 3.86 8.06 -9.01
C ALA A 107 4.75 8.90 -9.95
N CYS A 108 4.29 10.08 -10.39
CA CYS A 108 5.09 10.99 -11.22
C CYS A 108 6.21 11.66 -10.42
N GLU A 109 5.99 11.96 -9.14
CA GLU A 109 7.05 12.45 -8.26
C GLU A 109 8.12 11.37 -8.03
N VAL A 110 7.69 10.11 -7.79
CA VAL A 110 8.60 8.95 -7.69
C VAL A 110 9.39 8.74 -8.98
N GLN A 111 8.74 8.81 -10.15
CA GLN A 111 9.40 8.72 -11.45
C GLN A 111 10.57 9.71 -11.55
N LYS A 112 10.31 10.98 -11.21
CA LYS A 112 11.33 12.03 -11.24
C LYS A 112 12.45 11.77 -10.24
N MET A 113 12.11 11.37 -9.01
CA MET A 113 13.09 11.20 -7.93
C MET A 113 13.96 9.96 -8.12
N THR A 114 13.45 8.90 -8.75
CA THR A 114 14.18 7.66 -9.02
C THR A 114 14.94 7.69 -10.34
N GLY A 115 14.65 8.63 -11.25
CA GLY A 115 15.23 8.67 -12.58
C GLY A 115 14.59 7.70 -13.58
N ALA A 116 13.42 7.13 -13.27
CA ALA A 116 12.72 6.18 -14.15
C ALA A 116 12.07 6.87 -15.36
N ALA A 117 12.88 7.51 -16.21
CA ALA A 117 12.43 8.40 -17.27
C ALA A 117 11.49 7.77 -18.30
N ASN A 118 11.57 6.45 -18.49
CA ASN A 118 10.75 5.72 -19.47
C ASN A 118 9.40 5.25 -18.88
N ALA A 119 9.21 5.33 -17.57
CA ALA A 119 8.04 4.79 -16.91
C ALA A 119 6.80 5.67 -17.11
N VAL A 120 5.63 5.06 -17.30
CA VAL A 120 4.33 5.71 -17.09
C VAL A 120 3.93 5.52 -15.63
N GLY A 121 3.41 6.56 -14.98
CA GLY A 121 3.05 6.48 -13.56
C GLY A 121 1.66 7.01 -13.24
N TYR A 122 0.96 6.34 -12.30
CA TYR A 122 -0.27 6.84 -11.69
C TYR A 122 -0.52 6.24 -10.30
N ASP A 123 -1.32 6.94 -9.50
CA ASP A 123 -1.70 6.52 -8.17
C ASP A 123 -2.96 5.65 -8.19
N VAL A 124 -3.00 4.66 -7.28
CA VAL A 124 -4.15 3.79 -7.01
C VAL A 124 -4.66 4.11 -5.62
N ASN A 125 -5.87 4.64 -5.52
CA ASN A 125 -6.53 4.85 -4.23
C ASN A 125 -7.58 3.77 -3.99
N ALA A 126 -7.23 2.79 -3.17
CA ALA A 126 -8.12 1.71 -2.75
C ALA A 126 -7.87 1.34 -1.28
N ALA A 127 -7.53 2.33 -0.47
CA ALA A 127 -7.27 2.22 0.96
C ALA A 127 -6.36 1.02 1.32
N CYS A 128 -6.73 0.24 2.34
CA CYS A 128 -5.93 -0.91 2.82
C CYS A 128 -5.68 -1.99 1.75
N SER A 129 -6.54 -2.11 0.74
CA SER A 129 -6.37 -3.04 -0.38
C SER A 129 -5.55 -2.47 -1.54
N GLY A 130 -5.12 -1.21 -1.45
CA GLY A 130 -4.48 -0.47 -2.55
C GLY A 130 -3.27 -1.19 -3.14
N PHE A 131 -2.37 -1.68 -2.28
CA PHE A 131 -1.19 -2.41 -2.75
C PHE A 131 -1.55 -3.70 -3.50
N VAL A 132 -2.51 -4.47 -2.98
CA VAL A 132 -2.96 -5.72 -3.63
C VAL A 132 -3.60 -5.42 -4.98
N ILE A 133 -4.43 -4.38 -5.07
CA ILE A 133 -5.05 -3.94 -6.32
C ILE A 133 -4.01 -3.44 -7.32
N ALA A 134 -3.03 -2.62 -6.88
CA ALA A 134 -1.93 -2.17 -7.73
C ALA A 134 -1.08 -3.34 -8.24
N PHE A 135 -0.82 -4.35 -7.38
CA PHE A 135 -0.11 -5.56 -7.76
C PHE A 135 -0.87 -6.36 -8.84
N HIS A 136 -2.19 -6.50 -8.69
CA HIS A 136 -3.06 -7.13 -9.72
C HIS A 136 -3.05 -6.35 -11.03
N THR A 137 -3.09 -5.03 -10.94
CA THR A 137 -3.01 -4.14 -12.09
C THR A 137 -1.69 -4.34 -12.84
N ALA A 138 -0.56 -4.42 -12.11
CA ALA A 138 0.74 -4.74 -12.69
C ALA A 138 0.74 -6.09 -13.40
N GLN A 139 0.15 -7.13 -12.79
CA GLN A 139 0.02 -8.45 -13.42
C GLN A 139 -0.79 -8.39 -14.71
N ALA A 140 -1.87 -7.60 -14.76
CA ALA A 140 -2.67 -7.42 -15.96
C ALA A 140 -1.89 -6.74 -17.09
N TYR A 141 -1.11 -5.69 -16.80
CA TYR A 141 -0.27 -5.01 -17.79
C TYR A 141 0.86 -5.91 -18.32
N ILE A 142 1.48 -6.70 -17.44
CA ILE A 142 2.49 -7.67 -17.86
C ILE A 142 1.87 -8.80 -18.69
N HIS A 143 0.71 -9.28 -18.30
CA HIS A 143 -0.01 -10.32 -19.04
C HIS A 143 -0.44 -9.88 -20.44
N SER A 144 -0.93 -8.64 -20.56
CA SER A 144 -1.30 -8.05 -21.85
C SER A 144 -0.11 -7.76 -22.78
N GLY A 145 1.11 -7.83 -22.24
CA GLY A 145 2.35 -7.54 -22.99
C GLY A 145 2.66 -6.04 -23.13
N ILE A 146 1.87 -5.16 -22.50
CA ILE A 146 2.11 -3.70 -22.50
C ILE A 146 3.36 -3.36 -21.70
N CYS A 147 3.56 -4.01 -20.54
CA CYS A 147 4.71 -3.82 -19.68
C CYS A 147 5.51 -5.11 -19.51
N ARG A 148 6.81 -4.98 -19.26
CA ARG A 148 7.73 -6.07 -18.91
C ARG A 148 8.25 -5.92 -17.49
N THR A 149 8.38 -4.68 -17.02
CA THR A 149 8.93 -4.30 -15.72
C THR A 149 8.03 -3.26 -15.07
N VAL A 150 7.44 -3.59 -13.94
CA VAL A 150 6.52 -2.72 -13.20
C VAL A 150 6.97 -2.56 -11.76
N LEU A 151 7.06 -1.33 -11.29
CA LEU A 151 7.32 -0.99 -9.90
C LEU A 151 5.98 -0.72 -9.21
N VAL A 152 5.67 -1.52 -8.19
CA VAL A 152 4.47 -1.35 -7.35
C VAL A 152 4.90 -0.90 -5.97
N ILE A 153 4.31 0.19 -5.49
CA ILE A 153 4.67 0.84 -4.23
C ILE A 153 3.40 1.03 -3.41
N GLY A 154 3.45 0.70 -2.11
CA GLY A 154 2.50 1.17 -1.11
C GLY A 154 3.19 2.22 -0.25
N ALA A 155 2.62 3.41 -0.12
CA ALA A 155 3.19 4.48 0.67
C ALA A 155 2.10 5.28 1.36
N GLU A 156 2.24 5.47 2.68
CA GLU A 156 1.26 6.22 3.46
C GLU A 156 1.93 7.11 4.49
N ARG A 157 1.39 8.33 4.61
CA ARG A 157 1.65 9.26 5.70
C ARG A 157 0.37 9.45 6.50
N MET A 158 -0.04 8.38 7.21
CA MET A 158 -1.30 8.34 7.96
C MET A 158 -1.30 9.29 9.15
N SER A 159 -0.13 9.65 9.67
CA SER A 159 0.01 10.61 10.77
C SER A 159 -0.67 11.96 10.52
N ARG A 160 -0.87 12.34 9.25
CA ARG A 160 -1.59 13.56 8.83
C ARG A 160 -3.11 13.41 8.83
N MET A 161 -3.59 12.18 8.74
CA MET A 161 -5.01 11.85 8.61
C MET A 161 -5.62 11.39 9.93
N VAL A 162 -4.80 11.19 10.95
CA VAL A 162 -5.23 10.72 12.28
C VAL A 162 -5.46 11.90 13.21
N ASP A 163 -6.58 11.88 13.91
CA ASP A 163 -6.80 12.72 15.08
C ASP A 163 -6.03 12.14 16.27
N TRP A 164 -4.97 12.82 16.69
CA TRP A 164 -4.11 12.36 17.78
C TRP A 164 -4.79 12.43 19.16
N SER A 165 -5.98 13.00 19.27
CA SER A 165 -6.83 12.97 20.46
C SER A 165 -7.83 11.82 20.46
N ASP A 166 -8.03 11.14 19.33
CA ASP A 166 -8.90 9.97 19.23
C ASP A 166 -8.13 8.67 19.46
N ARG A 167 -8.28 8.09 20.66
CA ARG A 167 -7.69 6.80 21.03
C ARG A 167 -8.06 5.67 20.05
N GLY A 168 -9.23 5.73 19.41
CA GLY A 168 -9.72 4.69 18.50
C GLY A 168 -8.89 4.56 17.22
N THR A 169 -8.20 5.63 16.82
CA THR A 169 -7.43 5.67 15.57
C THR A 169 -5.93 5.94 15.80
N CYS A 170 -5.54 6.84 16.71
CA CYS A 170 -4.14 7.24 16.88
C CYS A 170 -3.20 6.10 17.31
N ILE A 171 -3.73 5.06 17.96
CA ILE A 171 -2.93 3.89 18.36
C ILE A 171 -2.54 2.96 17.21
N LEU A 172 -3.24 3.05 16.04
CA LEU A 172 -3.17 2.05 14.98
C LEU A 172 -2.21 2.42 13.84
N PHE A 173 -2.05 3.72 13.57
CA PHE A 173 -1.44 4.18 12.32
C PHE A 173 -0.05 4.77 12.53
N GLY A 174 0.79 4.59 11.53
CA GLY A 174 2.09 5.20 11.37
C GLY A 174 2.36 5.49 9.89
N ASP A 175 3.59 5.89 9.58
CA ASP A 175 4.03 6.30 8.26
C ASP A 175 5.11 5.36 7.74
N GLY A 176 5.13 5.15 6.43
CA GLY A 176 6.13 4.33 5.77
C GLY A 176 5.80 4.01 4.32
N ALA A 177 6.74 3.38 3.66
CA ALA A 177 6.57 2.89 2.30
C ALA A 177 7.26 1.54 2.09
N ALA A 178 6.70 0.75 1.19
CA ALA A 178 7.32 -0.46 0.67
C ALA A 178 7.11 -0.56 -0.83
N ALA A 179 8.10 -1.11 -1.54
CA ALA A 179 8.09 -1.25 -2.98
C ALA A 179 8.43 -2.68 -3.40
N THR A 180 7.89 -3.08 -4.54
CA THR A 180 8.14 -4.38 -5.17
C THR A 180 8.39 -4.17 -6.64
N LEU A 181 9.53 -4.63 -7.14
CA LEU A 181 9.80 -4.69 -8.58
C LEU A 181 9.30 -6.02 -9.14
N ILE A 182 8.48 -5.94 -10.17
CA ILE A 182 7.87 -7.09 -10.84
C ILE A 182 8.39 -7.14 -12.28
N LYS A 183 9.02 -8.25 -12.65
CA LYS A 183 9.44 -8.50 -14.03
C LYS A 183 8.68 -9.67 -14.64
N LYS A 184 8.44 -9.60 -15.96
CA LYS A 184 7.79 -10.63 -16.75
C LYS A 184 8.38 -12.03 -16.50
N SER A 185 7.53 -13.04 -16.32
CA SER A 185 7.89 -14.42 -15.97
C SER A 185 6.89 -15.40 -16.58
N GLN A 186 7.20 -16.70 -16.51
CA GLN A 186 6.29 -17.80 -16.92
C GLN A 186 5.63 -18.49 -15.72
N LYS A 187 5.57 -17.84 -14.55
CA LYS A 187 4.94 -18.42 -13.35
C LYS A 187 3.42 -18.24 -13.39
N LEU A 188 2.70 -19.09 -12.67
CA LEU A 188 1.26 -18.95 -12.47
C LEU A 188 0.98 -17.89 -11.38
N PHE A 189 -0.11 -17.15 -11.57
CA PHE A 189 -0.62 -16.20 -10.60
C PHE A 189 -2.10 -16.48 -10.37
N PHE A 190 -2.47 -16.64 -9.11
CA PHE A 190 -3.87 -16.79 -8.69
C PHE A 190 -4.24 -15.58 -7.87
N SER A 191 -5.42 -15.05 -8.10
CA SER A 191 -5.89 -13.88 -7.41
C SER A 191 -7.36 -13.96 -7.06
N TYR A 192 -7.70 -13.38 -5.93
CA TYR A 192 -9.05 -13.12 -5.50
C TYR A 192 -9.14 -11.67 -5.05
N LEU A 193 -10.11 -10.94 -5.55
CA LEU A 193 -10.40 -9.56 -5.14
C LEU A 193 -11.87 -9.46 -4.80
N ASP A 194 -12.17 -8.82 -3.69
CA ASP A 194 -13.51 -8.42 -3.29
C ASP A 194 -13.47 -7.06 -2.61
N SER A 195 -14.59 -6.35 -2.59
CA SER A 195 -14.70 -5.06 -1.92
C SER A 195 -16.10 -4.81 -1.41
N ASP A 196 -16.19 -4.17 -0.24
CA ASP A 196 -17.43 -3.73 0.37
C ASP A 196 -17.33 -2.23 0.70
N GLY A 197 -18.11 -1.41 0.02
CA GLY A 197 -18.17 0.03 0.22
C GLY A 197 -19.11 0.38 1.37
N ASN A 198 -18.56 0.71 2.54
CA ASN A 198 -19.34 1.06 3.73
C ASN A 198 -18.78 2.30 4.44
N GLU A 199 -19.32 3.46 4.11
CA GLU A 199 -18.93 4.75 4.69
C GLU A 199 -19.30 4.92 6.17
N GLU A 200 -20.21 4.09 6.70
CA GLU A 200 -20.57 4.14 8.11
C GLU A 200 -19.50 3.52 9.02
N VAL A 201 -18.62 2.68 8.44
CA VAL A 201 -17.61 1.91 9.16
C VAL A 201 -16.23 2.55 9.03
N LEU A 202 -15.88 3.05 7.84
CA LEU A 202 -14.60 3.67 7.53
C LEU A 202 -14.81 4.86 6.59
N PHE A 203 -14.43 6.04 7.03
CA PHE A 203 -14.69 7.27 6.31
C PHE A 203 -13.63 8.33 6.53
N SER A 204 -13.23 9.05 5.48
CA SER A 204 -12.44 10.26 5.56
C SER A 204 -12.78 11.17 4.36
N LYS A 205 -13.01 12.46 4.63
CA LYS A 205 -13.06 13.50 3.59
C LYS A 205 -11.65 14.04 3.34
N ARG A 206 -11.44 14.69 2.17
CA ARG A 206 -10.24 15.49 1.96
C ARG A 206 -10.11 16.54 3.05
N ASN A 207 -8.92 16.62 3.65
CA ASN A 207 -8.60 17.57 4.72
C ASN A 207 -9.40 17.35 6.03
N ASP A 208 -9.95 16.16 6.25
CA ASP A 208 -10.57 15.75 7.50
C ASP A 208 -9.88 14.51 8.08
N TYR A 209 -10.05 14.31 9.36
CA TYR A 209 -9.49 13.13 10.02
C TYR A 209 -10.25 11.86 9.66
N LEU A 210 -9.52 10.76 9.66
CA LEU A 210 -10.04 9.43 9.48
C LEU A 210 -11.00 9.07 10.62
N LYS A 211 -12.20 8.61 10.29
CA LYS A 211 -13.19 8.06 11.23
C LYS A 211 -13.36 6.58 10.99
N MET A 212 -13.19 5.77 12.02
CA MET A 212 -13.21 4.31 11.90
C MET A 212 -13.91 3.65 13.10
N LYS A 213 -14.82 2.74 12.80
CA LYS A 213 -15.37 1.78 13.77
C LYS A 213 -14.50 0.53 13.77
N GLY A 214 -13.38 0.55 14.52
CA GLY A 214 -12.32 -0.46 14.44
C GLY A 214 -12.81 -1.91 14.64
N GLN A 215 -13.78 -2.14 15.55
CA GLN A 215 -14.35 -3.47 15.76
C GLN A 215 -15.10 -4.02 14.53
N ASP A 216 -15.81 -3.15 13.79
CA ASP A 216 -16.57 -3.57 12.62
C ASP A 216 -15.65 -3.82 11.43
N VAL A 217 -14.59 -3.00 11.27
CA VAL A 217 -13.49 -3.26 10.30
C VAL A 217 -12.83 -4.60 10.60
N PHE A 218 -12.51 -4.90 11.86
CA PHE A 218 -11.90 -6.16 12.27
C PHE A 218 -12.80 -7.37 11.97
N LYS A 219 -14.09 -7.29 12.33
CA LYS A 219 -15.07 -8.35 12.02
C LYS A 219 -15.21 -8.59 10.51
N PHE A 220 -15.21 -7.50 9.72
CA PHE A 220 -15.21 -7.59 8.27
C PHE A 220 -13.96 -8.33 7.75
N ALA A 221 -12.77 -7.93 8.20
CA ALA A 221 -11.51 -8.54 7.76
C ALA A 221 -11.48 -10.05 8.04
N ILE A 222 -11.85 -10.49 9.26
CA ILE A 222 -11.90 -11.92 9.61
C ILE A 222 -12.90 -12.68 8.74
N LYS A 223 -14.03 -12.07 8.40
CA LYS A 223 -15.07 -12.73 7.59
C LYS A 223 -14.71 -12.76 6.11
N ALA A 224 -14.00 -11.76 5.61
CA ALA A 224 -13.66 -11.61 4.20
C ALA A 224 -12.44 -12.46 3.78
N ILE A 225 -11.52 -12.73 4.72
CA ILE A 225 -10.34 -13.56 4.45
C ILE A 225 -10.73 -15.02 4.70
N PRO A 226 -10.89 -15.85 3.68
CA PRO A 226 -11.13 -17.28 3.88
C PRO A 226 -9.87 -17.91 4.50
N LEU A 227 -10.03 -18.57 5.64
CA LEU A 227 -9.02 -19.40 6.28
C LEU A 227 -8.84 -20.72 5.52
#